data_1316595e727fdc9855c4cf1441aa366e
#
_entry.id   1316595e727fdc9855c4cf1441aa366e
#
_cell.length_a   1.000
_cell.length_b   1.000
_cell.length_c   1.000
_cell.angle_alpha   90.00
_cell.angle_beta   90.00
_cell.angle_gamma   90.00
#
_symmetry.space_group_name_H-M   'P 1'
#
loop_
_entity.id
_entity.type
_entity.pdbx_description
1 polymer ?
#
loop_
_entity_poly.entity_id
_entity_poly.type
_entity_poly.pdbx_seq_one_letter_code
_entity_poly.pdbx_strand_id
1 'polypeptide(L)'
;MAEITAAMVRDLREITGLGMMECKKALVETAGDIKAAEDLLRIKSGAKASKAAGRIAAEGVIGAYLSTDGKLASLVEVNCETDFVAKNADFLEFASALAELVAKQNPADLAALAALPLGDATVEAKRQALVQKIGENLSVRRFHRIQTGAKLAQYLHGVKIGVLVEYEGEDEVGKDLAMHIAFAKPQFMSRADVAPEVLTRERDVLVARAKESGKPANIVEKMVEGGLNKFLAEITLLGQAFVKDDKLTVEKMLATKHAKLLSYKFFVVGEGLEKKASDFAAEVAAQAKAAAG
;
A
#
# COMPACT_ATOMS: atom_id res chain seq x y z
N MET A 1 -28.97 9.18 39.84
CA MET A 1 -28.18 8.80 38.67
C MET A 1 -29.00 7.80 37.87
N ALA A 2 -29.12 7.94 36.58
CA ALA A 2 -29.84 6.96 35.76
C ALA A 2 -29.13 5.59 35.87
N GLU A 3 -29.92 4.54 36.09
CA GLU A 3 -29.41 3.19 36.18
C GLU A 3 -28.98 2.72 34.79
N ILE A 4 -27.69 2.44 34.56
CA ILE A 4 -27.17 1.97 33.29
C ILE A 4 -27.41 0.48 33.18
N THR A 5 -28.37 0.08 32.36
CA THR A 5 -28.72 -1.31 32.18
C THR A 5 -27.77 -2.02 31.22
N ALA A 6 -27.67 -3.37 31.35
CA ALA A 6 -26.90 -4.19 30.41
C ALA A 6 -27.44 -4.11 28.96
N ALA A 7 -28.75 -3.87 28.79
CA ALA A 7 -29.37 -3.66 27.49
C ALA A 7 -28.84 -2.40 26.80
N MET A 8 -28.81 -1.25 27.50
CA MET A 8 -28.27 0.00 26.96
C MET A 8 -26.81 -0.15 26.53
N VAL A 9 -25.99 -0.86 27.31
CA VAL A 9 -24.59 -1.10 26.96
C VAL A 9 -24.48 -1.97 25.72
N ARG A 10 -25.33 -2.98 25.59
CA ARG A 10 -25.38 -3.86 24.41
C ARG A 10 -25.81 -3.06 23.17
N ASP A 11 -26.87 -2.25 23.27
CA ASP A 11 -27.40 -1.47 22.16
C ASP A 11 -26.34 -0.46 21.66
N LEU A 12 -25.69 0.26 22.56
CA LEU A 12 -24.59 1.17 22.19
C LEU A 12 -23.40 0.42 21.58
N ARG A 13 -23.11 -0.79 22.06
CA ARG A 13 -22.05 -1.63 21.47
C ARG A 13 -22.42 -2.12 20.06
N GLU A 14 -23.66 -2.47 19.81
CA GLU A 14 -24.15 -2.85 18.47
C GLU A 14 -24.02 -1.68 17.48
N ILE A 15 -24.33 -0.45 17.93
CA ILE A 15 -24.21 0.77 17.11
C ILE A 15 -22.75 1.11 16.83
N THR A 16 -21.88 1.08 17.85
CA THR A 16 -20.50 1.61 17.75
C THR A 16 -19.43 0.57 17.44
N GLY A 17 -19.71 -0.71 17.69
CA GLY A 17 -18.74 -1.80 17.58
C GLY A 17 -17.61 -1.75 18.62
N LEU A 18 -17.70 -0.88 19.64
CA LEU A 18 -16.68 -0.67 20.65
C LEU A 18 -16.76 -1.66 21.82
N GLY A 19 -15.73 -1.65 22.68
CA GLY A 19 -15.68 -2.54 23.84
C GLY A 19 -16.78 -2.23 24.86
N MET A 20 -17.30 -3.27 25.52
CA MET A 20 -18.39 -3.16 26.51
C MET A 20 -18.10 -2.13 27.62
N MET A 21 -16.84 -2.08 28.10
CA MET A 21 -16.45 -1.14 29.15
C MET A 21 -16.36 0.30 28.67
N GLU A 22 -15.99 0.53 27.39
CA GLU A 22 -16.00 1.89 26.79
C GLU A 22 -17.43 2.38 26.64
N CYS A 23 -18.35 1.55 26.13
CA CYS A 23 -19.77 1.86 26.03
C CYS A 23 -20.40 2.15 27.40
N LYS A 24 -20.10 1.30 28.39
CA LYS A 24 -20.60 1.53 29.77
C LYS A 24 -20.11 2.86 30.35
N LYS A 25 -18.81 3.20 30.21
CA LYS A 25 -18.26 4.48 30.70
C LYS A 25 -18.93 5.64 29.98
N ALA A 26 -19.11 5.59 28.68
CA ALA A 26 -19.78 6.66 27.95
C ALA A 26 -21.22 6.87 28.42
N LEU A 27 -21.99 5.80 28.62
CA LEU A 27 -23.36 5.87 29.14
C LEU A 27 -23.40 6.45 30.57
N VAL A 28 -22.44 6.11 31.43
CA VAL A 28 -22.35 6.70 32.77
C VAL A 28 -22.10 8.20 32.70
N GLU A 29 -21.16 8.64 31.83
CA GLU A 29 -20.82 10.05 31.63
C GLU A 29 -21.99 10.87 31.06
N THR A 30 -22.87 10.24 30.28
CA THR A 30 -24.02 10.86 29.63
C THR A 30 -25.36 10.57 30.32
N ALA A 31 -25.31 10.08 31.56
CA ALA A 31 -26.49 9.73 32.34
C ALA A 31 -27.51 8.81 31.66
N GLY A 32 -27.03 7.91 30.80
CA GLY A 32 -27.83 6.92 30.07
C GLY A 32 -28.36 7.39 28.72
N ASP A 33 -28.07 8.60 28.28
CA ASP A 33 -28.44 9.06 26.95
C ASP A 33 -27.54 8.37 25.90
N ILE A 34 -28.14 7.46 25.12
CA ILE A 34 -27.44 6.66 24.10
C ILE A 34 -26.86 7.54 22.99
N LYS A 35 -27.59 8.57 22.55
CA LYS A 35 -27.13 9.45 21.49
C LYS A 35 -25.99 10.33 21.93
N ALA A 36 -26.09 10.91 23.13
CA ALA A 36 -25.00 11.66 23.72
C ALA A 36 -23.76 10.78 24.01
N ALA A 37 -23.97 9.49 24.37
CA ALA A 37 -22.87 8.54 24.56
C ALA A 37 -22.18 8.21 23.22
N GLU A 38 -22.93 8.07 22.12
CA GLU A 38 -22.38 7.90 20.78
C GLU A 38 -21.54 9.12 20.38
N ASP A 39 -22.05 10.32 20.53
CA ASP A 39 -21.33 11.57 20.24
C ASP A 39 -20.06 11.71 21.09
N LEU A 40 -20.13 11.37 22.36
CA LEU A 40 -18.97 11.36 23.27
C LEU A 40 -17.90 10.37 22.81
N LEU A 41 -18.28 9.17 22.41
CA LEU A 41 -17.36 8.15 21.86
C LEU A 41 -16.73 8.63 20.56
N ARG A 42 -17.48 9.30 19.70
CA ARG A 42 -17.00 9.90 18.47
C ARG A 42 -15.95 10.99 18.71
N ILE A 43 -16.16 11.86 19.70
CA ILE A 43 -15.18 12.86 20.11
C ILE A 43 -13.91 12.20 20.67
N LYS A 44 -14.06 11.17 21.51
CA LYS A 44 -12.94 10.42 22.10
C LYS A 44 -12.14 9.65 21.03
N SER A 45 -12.76 9.24 19.91
CA SER A 45 -12.07 8.55 18.81
C SER A 45 -11.01 9.44 18.16
N GLY A 46 -11.30 10.71 17.95
CA GLY A 46 -10.34 11.68 17.43
C GLY A 46 -9.11 11.84 18.32
N ALA A 47 -9.33 11.97 19.65
CA ALA A 47 -8.24 12.07 20.62
C ALA A 47 -7.36 10.79 20.66
N LYS A 48 -7.98 9.61 20.58
CA LYS A 48 -7.27 8.31 20.54
C LYS A 48 -6.47 8.16 19.24
N ALA A 49 -7.04 8.54 18.10
CA ALA A 49 -6.37 8.53 16.81
C ALA A 49 -5.18 9.48 16.78
N SER A 50 -5.32 10.71 17.30
CA SER A 50 -4.22 11.68 17.41
C SER A 50 -3.07 11.13 18.27
N LYS A 51 -3.39 10.48 19.40
CA LYS A 51 -2.38 9.85 20.27
C LYS A 51 -1.68 8.66 19.57
N ALA A 52 -2.40 7.94 18.71
CA ALA A 52 -1.84 6.81 17.97
C ALA A 52 -0.97 7.25 16.79
N ALA A 53 -1.19 8.43 16.21
CA ALA A 53 -0.58 8.89 14.97
C ALA A 53 0.96 8.91 14.98
N GLY A 54 1.60 9.04 16.15
CA GLY A 54 3.06 8.98 16.29
C GLY A 54 3.67 7.58 16.27
N ARG A 55 2.84 6.51 16.25
CA ARG A 55 3.34 5.14 16.23
C ARG A 55 3.65 4.69 14.81
N ILE A 56 4.74 3.94 14.61
CA ILE A 56 5.15 3.43 13.30
C ILE A 56 4.12 2.43 12.79
N ALA A 57 3.55 2.70 11.62
CA ALA A 57 2.63 1.85 10.90
C ALA A 57 3.26 1.44 9.56
N ALA A 58 4.05 0.38 9.56
CA ALA A 58 4.78 -0.10 8.38
C ALA A 58 4.16 -1.35 7.75
N GLU A 59 3.18 -1.97 8.41
CA GLU A 59 2.31 -3.01 7.83
C GLU A 59 1.09 -2.36 7.19
N GLY A 60 0.22 -3.14 6.57
CA GLY A 60 -0.98 -2.60 5.93
C GLY A 60 -1.43 -3.37 4.71
N VAL A 61 -2.27 -2.72 3.88
CA VAL A 61 -2.84 -3.31 2.67
C VAL A 61 -2.88 -2.31 1.52
N ILE A 62 -2.94 -2.83 0.31
CA ILE A 62 -3.26 -2.06 -0.89
C ILE A 62 -4.73 -2.32 -1.23
N GLY A 63 -5.57 -1.31 -1.08
CA GLY A 63 -6.90 -1.26 -1.69
C GLY A 63 -6.78 -0.95 -3.18
N ALA A 64 -7.62 -1.58 -3.99
CA ALA A 64 -7.58 -1.37 -5.43
C ALA A 64 -9.00 -1.39 -6.02
N TYR A 65 -9.21 -0.59 -7.05
CA TYR A 65 -10.44 -0.51 -7.81
C TYR A 65 -10.15 -0.50 -9.30
N LEU A 66 -10.94 -1.22 -10.06
CA LEU A 66 -10.97 -1.20 -11.52
C LEU A 66 -12.43 -1.18 -11.97
N SER A 67 -12.81 -0.19 -12.78
CA SER A 67 -14.15 -0.10 -13.35
C SER A 67 -14.43 -1.26 -14.32
N THR A 68 -15.69 -1.59 -14.48
CA THR A 68 -16.13 -2.70 -15.35
C THR A 68 -15.76 -2.52 -16.81
N ASP A 69 -15.66 -1.26 -17.27
CA ASP A 69 -15.22 -0.91 -18.63
C ASP A 69 -13.69 -0.89 -18.80
N GLY A 70 -12.93 -1.09 -17.70
CA GLY A 70 -11.47 -1.08 -17.71
C GLY A 70 -10.84 0.28 -18.04
N LYS A 71 -11.55 1.40 -17.80
CA LYS A 71 -11.09 2.75 -18.14
C LYS A 71 -10.73 3.61 -16.94
N LEU A 72 -11.10 3.19 -15.76
CA LEU A 72 -10.88 3.89 -14.50
C LEU A 72 -10.35 2.93 -13.45
N ALA A 73 -9.23 3.27 -12.83
CA ALA A 73 -8.63 2.46 -11.77
C ALA A 73 -7.98 3.31 -10.69
N SER A 74 -7.80 2.73 -9.51
CA SER A 74 -7.04 3.33 -8.43
C SER A 74 -6.35 2.29 -7.56
N LEU A 75 -5.28 2.73 -6.90
CA LEU A 75 -4.60 2.05 -5.78
C LEU A 75 -4.58 2.98 -4.59
N VAL A 76 -4.79 2.43 -3.40
CA VAL A 76 -4.66 3.17 -2.13
C VAL A 76 -3.84 2.30 -1.16
N GLU A 77 -2.79 2.86 -0.59
CA GLU A 77 -2.04 2.22 0.49
C GLU A 77 -2.58 2.70 1.84
N VAL A 78 -3.08 1.76 2.64
CA VAL A 78 -3.52 1.99 4.01
C VAL A 78 -2.63 1.20 4.95
N ASN A 79 -1.95 1.91 5.86
CA ASN A 79 -1.00 1.30 6.77
C ASN A 79 -1.61 1.09 8.16
N CYS A 80 -1.10 0.06 8.85
CA CYS A 80 -1.37 -0.29 10.24
C CYS A 80 -0.07 -0.73 10.94
N GLU A 81 -0.13 -0.99 12.25
CA GLU A 81 1.06 -1.36 13.02
C GLU A 81 1.43 -2.84 12.85
N THR A 82 0.42 -3.75 12.77
CA THR A 82 0.63 -5.20 12.75
C THR A 82 0.02 -5.86 11.52
N ASP A 83 0.56 -7.04 11.19
CA ASP A 83 0.02 -7.89 10.12
C ASP A 83 -1.33 -8.55 10.51
N PHE A 84 -1.68 -8.59 11.79
CA PHE A 84 -2.98 -9.06 12.26
C PHE A 84 -4.08 -8.10 11.83
N VAL A 85 -3.87 -6.79 12.00
CA VAL A 85 -4.81 -5.76 11.55
C VAL A 85 -4.90 -5.71 10.03
N ALA A 86 -3.81 -5.98 9.32
CA ALA A 86 -3.83 -6.10 7.86
C ALA A 86 -4.74 -7.22 7.33
N LYS A 87 -5.19 -8.15 8.19
CA LYS A 87 -6.14 -9.24 7.88
C LYS A 87 -7.54 -8.99 8.45
N ASN A 88 -7.73 -7.88 9.17
CA ASN A 88 -9.01 -7.53 9.78
C ASN A 88 -10.04 -7.13 8.71
N ALA A 89 -11.26 -7.68 8.80
CA ALA A 89 -12.30 -7.46 7.79
C ALA A 89 -12.67 -5.97 7.64
N ASP A 90 -12.90 -5.26 8.74
CA ASP A 90 -13.27 -3.83 8.68
C ASP A 90 -12.15 -2.97 8.07
N PHE A 91 -10.88 -3.34 8.32
CA PHE A 91 -9.73 -2.66 7.75
C PHE A 91 -9.61 -2.89 6.24
N LEU A 92 -9.85 -4.14 5.80
CA LEU A 92 -9.86 -4.50 4.38
C LEU A 92 -11.01 -3.80 3.64
N GLU A 93 -12.22 -3.77 4.24
CA GLU A 93 -13.38 -3.09 3.69
C GLU A 93 -13.12 -1.58 3.56
N PHE A 94 -12.55 -0.95 4.59
CA PHE A 94 -12.17 0.45 4.56
C PHE A 94 -11.18 0.76 3.42
N ALA A 95 -10.13 -0.05 3.25
CA ALA A 95 -9.15 0.13 2.18
C ALA A 95 -9.78 -0.03 0.78
N SER A 96 -10.69 -1.01 0.61
CA SER A 96 -11.42 -1.22 -0.65
C SER A 96 -12.35 -0.05 -0.96
N ALA A 97 -13.11 0.43 0.03
CA ALA A 97 -14.01 1.57 -0.13
C ALA A 97 -13.24 2.86 -0.46
N LEU A 98 -12.04 3.06 0.12
CA LEU A 98 -11.18 4.18 -0.24
C LEU A 98 -10.71 4.10 -1.68
N ALA A 99 -10.34 2.93 -2.18
CA ALA A 99 -9.92 2.77 -3.56
C ALA A 99 -11.05 3.14 -4.52
N GLU A 100 -12.25 2.66 -4.27
CA GLU A 100 -13.43 3.02 -5.07
C GLU A 100 -13.74 4.53 -5.00
N LEU A 101 -13.65 5.12 -3.82
CA LEU A 101 -13.87 6.55 -3.61
C LEU A 101 -12.85 7.40 -4.36
N VAL A 102 -11.55 7.06 -4.28
CA VAL A 102 -10.48 7.71 -5.04
C VAL A 102 -10.74 7.64 -6.54
N ALA A 103 -11.11 6.48 -7.05
CA ALA A 103 -11.42 6.31 -8.46
C ALA A 103 -12.57 7.23 -8.89
N LYS A 104 -13.68 7.24 -8.16
CA LYS A 104 -14.91 7.95 -8.54
C LYS A 104 -14.84 9.46 -8.28
N GLN A 105 -14.22 9.90 -7.19
CA GLN A 105 -14.23 11.30 -6.74
C GLN A 105 -13.00 12.10 -7.14
N ASN A 106 -11.91 11.43 -7.56
CA ASN A 106 -10.66 12.06 -7.99
C ASN A 106 -10.14 13.15 -7.02
N PRO A 107 -9.92 12.83 -5.74
CA PRO A 107 -9.42 13.80 -4.78
C PRO A 107 -8.03 14.30 -5.21
N ALA A 108 -7.77 15.60 -4.97
CA ALA A 108 -6.50 16.22 -5.35
C ALA A 108 -5.31 15.71 -4.50
N ASP A 109 -5.57 15.42 -3.22
CA ASP A 109 -4.57 14.99 -2.25
C ASP A 109 -5.21 14.21 -1.09
N LEU A 110 -4.39 13.80 -0.12
CA LEU A 110 -4.86 13.07 1.06
C LEU A 110 -5.78 13.89 1.96
N ALA A 111 -5.61 15.20 2.02
CA ALA A 111 -6.48 16.05 2.82
C ALA A 111 -7.88 16.15 2.20
N ALA A 112 -7.94 16.31 0.89
CA ALA A 112 -9.19 16.27 0.14
C ALA A 112 -9.89 14.89 0.28
N LEU A 113 -9.13 13.79 0.18
CA LEU A 113 -9.67 12.44 0.38
C LEU A 113 -10.24 12.27 1.79
N ALA A 114 -9.53 12.74 2.83
CA ALA A 114 -9.96 12.64 4.23
C ALA A 114 -11.29 13.36 4.50
N ALA A 115 -11.57 14.43 3.78
CA ALA A 115 -12.80 15.22 3.90
C ALA A 115 -14.00 14.64 3.13
N LEU A 116 -13.78 13.72 2.19
CA LEU A 116 -14.87 13.14 1.38
C LEU A 116 -15.83 12.32 2.23
N PRO A 117 -17.14 12.31 1.86
CA PRO A 117 -18.11 11.44 2.50
C PRO A 117 -17.83 9.97 2.15
N LEU A 118 -17.91 9.09 3.16
CA LEU A 118 -17.84 7.65 3.05
C LEU A 118 -18.98 7.04 3.88
N GLY A 119 -20.12 6.79 3.25
CA GLY A 119 -21.35 6.41 3.92
C GLY A 119 -21.93 7.58 4.75
N ASP A 120 -22.12 7.37 6.02
CA ASP A 120 -22.73 8.30 6.98
C ASP A 120 -21.73 9.31 7.62
N ALA A 121 -20.43 9.18 7.32
CA ALA A 121 -19.39 10.02 7.91
C ALA A 121 -18.30 10.38 6.86
N THR A 122 -17.32 11.19 7.26
CA THR A 122 -16.16 11.45 6.42
C THR A 122 -15.16 10.29 6.49
N VAL A 123 -14.28 10.18 5.48
CA VAL A 123 -13.15 9.23 5.48
C VAL A 123 -12.34 9.33 6.77
N GLU A 124 -12.02 10.57 7.20
CA GLU A 124 -11.27 10.77 8.43
C GLU A 124 -12.02 10.31 9.68
N ALA A 125 -13.33 10.58 9.78
CA ALA A 125 -14.15 10.11 10.89
C ALA A 125 -14.23 8.57 10.93
N LYS A 126 -14.36 7.91 9.78
CA LYS A 126 -14.32 6.43 9.67
C LYS A 126 -12.96 5.87 10.10
N ARG A 127 -11.86 6.50 9.66
CA ARG A 127 -10.51 6.12 10.07
C ARG A 127 -10.34 6.21 11.59
N GLN A 128 -10.78 7.32 12.19
CA GLN A 128 -10.71 7.53 13.63
C GLN A 128 -11.53 6.50 14.42
N ALA A 129 -12.73 6.18 13.94
CA ALA A 129 -13.58 5.15 14.53
C ALA A 129 -12.90 3.77 14.47
N LEU A 130 -12.23 3.44 13.35
CA LEU A 130 -11.46 2.21 13.23
C LEU A 130 -10.26 2.19 14.18
N VAL A 131 -9.51 3.29 14.31
CA VAL A 131 -8.41 3.41 15.30
C VAL A 131 -8.93 3.16 16.71
N GLN A 132 -10.09 3.69 17.05
CA GLN A 132 -10.70 3.46 18.36
C GLN A 132 -11.07 1.98 18.56
N LYS A 133 -11.70 1.37 17.55
CA LYS A 133 -12.15 -0.04 17.58
C LYS A 133 -10.98 -1.02 17.66
N ILE A 134 -9.98 -0.82 16.80
CA ILE A 134 -8.84 -1.74 16.62
C ILE A 134 -7.73 -1.47 17.65
N GLY A 135 -7.50 -0.20 17.99
CA GLY A 135 -6.46 0.20 18.97
C GLY A 135 -5.09 0.47 18.34
N GLU A 136 -4.92 0.34 17.02
CA GLU A 136 -3.70 0.62 16.31
C GLU A 136 -3.74 1.95 15.54
N ASN A 137 -2.57 2.51 15.22
CA ASN A 137 -2.44 3.60 14.28
C ASN A 137 -2.82 3.11 12.87
N LEU A 138 -3.78 3.78 12.26
CA LEU A 138 -4.19 3.54 10.87
C LEU A 138 -3.94 4.80 10.05
N SER A 139 -3.28 4.67 8.91
CA SER A 139 -2.88 5.81 8.08
C SER A 139 -3.16 5.55 6.60
N VAL A 140 -3.87 6.45 5.94
CA VAL A 140 -3.94 6.49 4.48
C VAL A 140 -2.67 7.18 3.99
N ARG A 141 -1.75 6.41 3.42
CA ARG A 141 -0.40 6.87 3.11
C ARG A 141 -0.28 7.55 1.76
N ARG A 142 -0.81 6.91 0.74
CA ARG A 142 -0.76 7.38 -0.65
C ARG A 142 -1.85 6.72 -1.48
N PHE A 143 -2.18 7.36 -2.57
CA PHE A 143 -3.05 6.78 -3.58
C PHE A 143 -2.57 7.15 -4.99
N HIS A 144 -3.09 6.43 -5.96
CA HIS A 144 -2.91 6.74 -7.37
C HIS A 144 -4.19 6.43 -8.13
N ARG A 145 -4.56 7.29 -9.09
CA ARG A 145 -5.73 7.15 -9.94
C ARG A 145 -5.32 7.26 -11.40
N ILE A 146 -5.87 6.38 -12.22
CA ILE A 146 -5.71 6.44 -13.67
C ILE A 146 -7.11 6.45 -14.30
N GLN A 147 -7.33 7.37 -15.24
CA GLN A 147 -8.46 7.38 -16.13
C GLN A 147 -7.96 7.56 -17.56
N THR A 148 -8.34 6.67 -18.47
CA THR A 148 -7.75 6.61 -19.81
C THR A 148 -8.76 6.20 -20.86
N GLY A 149 -8.47 6.52 -22.12
CA GLY A 149 -9.12 5.94 -23.30
C GLY A 149 -8.58 4.57 -23.69
N ALA A 150 -7.37 4.21 -23.23
CA ALA A 150 -6.76 2.89 -23.43
C ALA A 150 -7.37 1.83 -22.49
N LYS A 151 -6.74 0.68 -22.33
CA LYS A 151 -7.15 -0.36 -21.39
C LYS A 151 -6.35 -0.28 -20.10
N LEU A 152 -6.99 -0.64 -18.99
CA LEU A 152 -6.34 -0.81 -17.70
C LEU A 152 -6.40 -2.28 -17.28
N ALA A 153 -5.32 -2.74 -16.68
CA ALA A 153 -5.27 -4.02 -15.97
C ALA A 153 -4.79 -3.78 -14.53
N GLN A 154 -5.31 -4.60 -13.63
CA GLN A 154 -4.99 -4.59 -12.21
C GLN A 154 -4.51 -5.96 -11.76
N TYR A 155 -3.52 -5.98 -10.88
CA TYR A 155 -3.08 -7.18 -10.19
C TYR A 155 -2.79 -6.88 -8.72
N LEU A 156 -3.31 -7.72 -7.84
CA LEU A 156 -2.97 -7.72 -6.42
C LEU A 156 -2.23 -9.01 -6.08
N HIS A 157 -1.03 -8.90 -5.53
CA HIS A 157 -0.33 -10.06 -4.96
C HIS A 157 -0.54 -10.09 -3.45
N GLY A 158 -1.48 -10.92 -3.02
CA GLY A 158 -2.02 -10.86 -1.67
C GLY A 158 -2.62 -9.49 -1.40
N VAL A 159 -2.37 -8.95 -0.20
CA VAL A 159 -2.84 -7.63 0.20
C VAL A 159 -1.71 -6.58 0.19
N LYS A 160 -0.46 -7.00 -0.08
CA LYS A 160 0.73 -6.16 0.13
C LYS A 160 1.30 -5.51 -1.13
N ILE A 161 0.97 -6.00 -2.32
CA ILE A 161 1.45 -5.43 -3.58
C ILE A 161 0.26 -5.21 -4.50
N GLY A 162 0.12 -4.00 -5.02
CA GLY A 162 -0.88 -3.65 -6.01
C GLY A 162 -0.23 -3.02 -7.23
N VAL A 163 -0.67 -3.44 -8.42
CA VAL A 163 -0.17 -2.96 -9.70
C VAL A 163 -1.33 -2.52 -10.58
N LEU A 164 -1.18 -1.38 -11.22
CA LEU A 164 -2.00 -0.91 -12.33
C LEU A 164 -1.13 -0.79 -13.58
N VAL A 165 -1.67 -1.22 -14.70
CA VAL A 165 -1.03 -1.12 -16.02
C VAL A 165 -2.01 -0.47 -16.99
N GLU A 166 -1.54 0.54 -17.69
CA GLU A 166 -2.22 1.16 -18.82
C GLU A 166 -1.57 0.64 -20.11
N TYR A 167 -2.38 0.07 -21.01
CA TYR A 167 -1.86 -0.65 -22.17
C TYR A 167 -2.83 -0.65 -23.36
N GLU A 168 -2.28 -0.97 -24.52
CA GLU A 168 -3.01 -1.32 -25.74
C GLU A 168 -2.72 -2.78 -26.09
N GLY A 169 -3.74 -3.52 -26.54
CA GLY A 169 -3.62 -4.94 -26.90
C GLY A 169 -4.69 -5.82 -26.29
N GLU A 170 -4.43 -7.11 -26.22
CA GLU A 170 -5.33 -8.12 -25.65
C GLU A 170 -5.32 -8.09 -24.11
N ASP A 171 -6.43 -8.47 -23.48
CA ASP A 171 -6.61 -8.39 -22.03
C ASP A 171 -5.63 -9.27 -21.24
N GLU A 172 -5.19 -10.39 -21.83
CA GLU A 172 -4.19 -11.27 -21.25
C GLU A 172 -2.85 -10.55 -21.06
N VAL A 173 -2.44 -9.72 -22.02
CA VAL A 173 -1.18 -8.98 -21.96
C VAL A 173 -1.14 -8.02 -20.77
N GLY A 174 -2.24 -7.28 -20.53
CA GLY A 174 -2.32 -6.37 -19.40
C GLY A 174 -2.19 -7.08 -18.06
N LYS A 175 -2.86 -8.22 -17.90
CA LYS A 175 -2.77 -9.05 -16.69
C LYS A 175 -1.37 -9.62 -16.48
N ASP A 176 -0.73 -10.08 -17.56
CA ASP A 176 0.60 -10.65 -17.54
C ASP A 176 1.66 -9.61 -17.19
N LEU A 177 1.55 -8.40 -17.74
CA LEU A 177 2.39 -7.27 -17.39
C LEU A 177 2.24 -6.89 -15.92
N ALA A 178 1.00 -6.79 -15.42
CA ALA A 178 0.75 -6.44 -14.04
C ALA A 178 1.34 -7.48 -13.07
N MET A 179 1.21 -8.77 -13.39
CA MET A 179 1.82 -9.86 -12.62
C MET A 179 3.36 -9.80 -12.68
N HIS A 180 3.94 -9.57 -13.88
CA HIS A 180 5.38 -9.43 -14.05
C HIS A 180 5.92 -8.27 -13.20
N ILE A 181 5.28 -7.10 -13.23
CA ILE A 181 5.69 -5.92 -12.45
C ILE A 181 5.65 -6.19 -10.95
N ALA A 182 4.62 -6.89 -10.46
CA ALA A 182 4.51 -7.26 -9.05
C ALA A 182 5.69 -8.15 -8.61
N PHE A 183 6.14 -9.05 -9.48
CA PHE A 183 7.26 -9.95 -9.22
C PHE A 183 8.62 -9.26 -9.36
N ALA A 184 8.87 -8.64 -10.52
CA ALA A 184 10.17 -8.12 -10.91
C ALA A 184 10.48 -6.72 -10.35
N LYS A 185 9.45 -5.96 -9.94
CA LYS A 185 9.55 -4.62 -9.32
C LYS A 185 10.51 -3.69 -10.07
N PRO A 186 10.29 -3.44 -11.36
CA PRO A 186 11.17 -2.59 -12.16
C PRO A 186 11.23 -1.17 -11.60
N GLN A 187 12.41 -0.56 -11.63
CA GLN A 187 12.60 0.81 -11.16
C GLN A 187 12.20 1.84 -12.23
N PHE A 188 12.39 1.48 -13.50
CA PHE A 188 12.12 2.32 -14.66
C PHE A 188 11.33 1.55 -15.71
N MET A 189 10.60 2.26 -16.57
CA MET A 189 9.90 1.62 -17.68
C MET A 189 10.88 1.15 -18.75
N SER A 190 11.75 2.04 -19.20
CA SER A 190 12.68 1.82 -20.29
C SER A 190 14.07 2.35 -19.96
N ARG A 191 15.01 2.05 -20.84
CA ARG A 191 16.39 2.56 -20.77
C ARG A 191 16.45 4.10 -20.84
N ALA A 192 15.53 4.72 -21.56
CA ALA A 192 15.47 6.17 -21.72
C ALA A 192 15.05 6.91 -20.43
N ASP A 193 14.38 6.21 -19.52
CA ASP A 193 13.89 6.77 -18.26
C ASP A 193 14.95 6.74 -17.13
N VAL A 194 16.08 6.07 -17.37
CA VAL A 194 17.15 5.94 -16.38
C VAL A 194 17.99 7.23 -16.37
N ALA A 195 18.04 7.87 -15.20
CA ALA A 195 18.79 9.13 -15.05
C ALA A 195 20.28 8.92 -15.35
N PRO A 196 20.94 9.88 -16.04
CA PRO A 196 22.37 9.78 -16.39
C PRO A 196 23.30 9.54 -15.20
N GLU A 197 22.95 10.07 -14.03
CA GLU A 197 23.71 9.88 -12.79
C GLU A 197 23.74 8.44 -12.32
N VAL A 198 22.61 7.71 -12.50
CA VAL A 198 22.51 6.28 -12.17
C VAL A 198 23.45 5.48 -13.09
N LEU A 199 23.44 5.79 -14.38
CA LEU A 199 24.30 5.14 -15.38
C LEU A 199 25.78 5.42 -15.12
N THR A 200 26.14 6.65 -14.78
CA THR A 200 27.51 7.07 -14.49
C THR A 200 28.02 6.34 -13.26
N ARG A 201 27.25 6.32 -12.17
CA ARG A 201 27.60 5.63 -10.94
C ARG A 201 27.83 4.13 -11.16
N GLU A 202 26.94 3.46 -11.89
CA GLU A 202 27.10 2.04 -12.19
C GLU A 202 28.29 1.78 -13.08
N ARG A 203 28.54 2.63 -14.08
CA ARG A 203 29.71 2.54 -14.95
C ARG A 203 31.02 2.66 -14.13
N ASP A 204 31.10 3.57 -13.19
CA ASP A 204 32.29 3.76 -12.34
C ASP A 204 32.56 2.51 -11.49
N VAL A 205 31.52 1.90 -10.93
CA VAL A 205 31.62 0.62 -10.19
C VAL A 205 32.12 -0.50 -11.10
N LEU A 206 31.55 -0.61 -12.31
CA LEU A 206 31.94 -1.64 -13.28
C LEU A 206 33.38 -1.46 -13.76
N VAL A 207 33.81 -0.21 -13.99
CA VAL A 207 35.20 0.13 -14.36
C VAL A 207 36.15 -0.25 -13.25
N ALA A 208 35.85 0.08 -12.00
CA ALA A 208 36.71 -0.28 -10.85
C ALA A 208 36.87 -1.81 -10.76
N ARG A 209 35.77 -2.56 -10.79
CA ARG A 209 35.80 -4.05 -10.76
C ARG A 209 36.57 -4.65 -11.95
N ALA A 210 36.40 -4.10 -13.15
CA ALA A 210 37.04 -4.62 -14.34
C ALA A 210 38.56 -4.37 -14.31
N LYS A 211 39.02 -3.23 -13.78
CA LYS A 211 40.45 -2.93 -13.58
C LYS A 211 41.15 -3.91 -12.62
N GLU A 212 40.47 -4.31 -11.54
CA GLU A 212 40.97 -5.32 -10.61
C GLU A 212 41.19 -6.69 -11.26
N SER A 213 40.55 -6.97 -12.38
CA SER A 213 40.68 -8.25 -13.11
C SER A 213 42.04 -8.41 -13.84
N GLY A 214 42.86 -7.35 -13.94
CA GLY A 214 44.15 -7.35 -14.63
C GLY A 214 44.07 -7.59 -16.15
N LYS A 215 42.89 -7.50 -16.76
CA LYS A 215 42.69 -7.76 -18.18
C LYS A 215 43.10 -6.55 -19.04
N PRO A 216 43.43 -6.78 -20.34
CA PRO A 216 43.74 -5.72 -21.28
C PRO A 216 42.57 -4.70 -21.41
N ALA A 217 42.89 -3.44 -21.70
CA ALA A 217 41.96 -2.33 -21.72
C ALA A 217 40.72 -2.56 -22.66
N ASN A 218 40.94 -3.16 -23.81
CA ASN A 218 39.89 -3.48 -24.77
C ASN A 218 38.93 -4.57 -24.24
N ILE A 219 39.37 -5.46 -23.36
CA ILE A 219 38.52 -6.45 -22.69
C ILE A 219 37.77 -5.78 -21.54
N VAL A 220 38.45 -4.91 -20.78
CA VAL A 220 37.81 -4.11 -19.70
C VAL A 220 36.65 -3.28 -20.25
N GLU A 221 36.82 -2.62 -21.39
CA GLU A 221 35.75 -1.82 -22.01
C GLU A 221 34.52 -2.67 -22.35
N LYS A 222 34.73 -3.83 -22.98
CA LYS A 222 33.64 -4.79 -23.29
C LYS A 222 32.96 -5.35 -22.04
N MET A 223 33.72 -5.59 -20.97
CA MET A 223 33.16 -6.03 -19.69
C MET A 223 32.26 -4.96 -19.06
N VAL A 224 32.69 -3.69 -19.10
CA VAL A 224 31.91 -2.55 -18.60
C VAL A 224 30.63 -2.37 -19.40
N GLU A 225 30.71 -2.42 -20.72
CA GLU A 225 29.54 -2.31 -21.60
C GLU A 225 28.56 -3.47 -21.39
N GLY A 226 29.05 -4.70 -21.33
CA GLY A 226 28.24 -5.86 -21.02
C GLY A 226 27.59 -5.80 -19.65
N GLY A 227 28.35 -5.34 -18.63
CA GLY A 227 27.85 -5.15 -17.28
C GLY A 227 26.74 -4.07 -17.22
N LEU A 228 26.95 -2.96 -17.91
CA LEU A 228 25.94 -1.88 -17.97
C LEU A 228 24.66 -2.32 -18.67
N ASN A 229 24.77 -3.09 -19.75
CA ASN A 229 23.62 -3.65 -20.46
C ASN A 229 22.84 -4.62 -19.55
N LYS A 230 23.56 -5.46 -18.79
CA LYS A 230 22.92 -6.36 -17.82
C LYS A 230 22.21 -5.59 -16.70
N PHE A 231 22.86 -4.60 -16.12
CA PHE A 231 22.28 -3.73 -15.11
C PHE A 231 20.98 -3.06 -15.62
N LEU A 232 21.02 -2.48 -16.81
CA LEU A 232 19.85 -1.86 -17.44
C LEU A 232 18.71 -2.87 -17.70
N ALA A 233 19.05 -4.09 -18.11
CA ALA A 233 18.07 -5.16 -18.28
C ALA A 233 17.41 -5.57 -16.95
N GLU A 234 18.12 -5.47 -15.83
CA GLU A 234 17.59 -5.81 -14.51
C GLU A 234 16.67 -4.72 -13.94
N ILE A 235 17.00 -3.43 -14.13
CA ILE A 235 16.26 -2.31 -13.52
C ILE A 235 15.13 -1.75 -14.39
N THR A 236 15.09 -2.06 -15.69
CA THR A 236 14.07 -1.54 -16.61
C THR A 236 13.05 -2.61 -16.99
N LEU A 237 11.76 -2.27 -16.89
CA LEU A 237 10.66 -3.19 -17.20
C LEU A 237 10.80 -3.82 -18.59
N LEU A 238 11.03 -3.00 -19.62
CA LEU A 238 11.13 -3.49 -21.00
C LEU A 238 12.35 -4.38 -21.25
N GLY A 239 13.43 -4.17 -20.48
CA GLY A 239 14.66 -4.97 -20.57
C GLY A 239 14.61 -6.29 -19.81
N GLN A 240 13.73 -6.44 -18.81
CA GLN A 240 13.63 -7.63 -17.97
C GLN A 240 13.19 -8.86 -18.75
N ALA A 241 13.70 -10.04 -18.37
CA ALA A 241 13.20 -11.32 -18.83
C ALA A 241 11.74 -11.50 -18.38
N PHE A 242 10.85 -11.88 -19.29
CA PHE A 242 9.43 -11.99 -19.01
C PHE A 242 9.14 -13.18 -18.07
N VAL A 243 8.37 -12.94 -17.02
CA VAL A 243 8.15 -13.92 -15.92
C VAL A 243 7.53 -15.25 -16.39
N LYS A 244 6.76 -15.25 -17.48
CA LYS A 244 6.14 -16.47 -18.04
C LYS A 244 7.00 -17.16 -19.08
N ASP A 245 7.97 -16.45 -19.68
CA ASP A 245 8.91 -16.97 -20.69
C ASP A 245 10.22 -16.17 -20.61
N ASP A 246 11.19 -16.70 -19.89
CA ASP A 246 12.49 -16.07 -19.62
C ASP A 246 13.39 -15.94 -20.85
N LYS A 247 13.03 -16.58 -21.96
CA LYS A 247 13.71 -16.44 -23.25
C LYS A 247 13.36 -15.15 -23.98
N LEU A 248 12.26 -14.51 -23.57
CA LEU A 248 11.80 -13.25 -24.13
C LEU A 248 12.00 -12.11 -23.12
N THR A 249 12.42 -10.94 -23.58
CA THR A 249 12.27 -9.73 -22.79
C THR A 249 10.82 -9.25 -22.85
N VAL A 250 10.40 -8.44 -21.86
CA VAL A 250 9.07 -7.81 -21.86
C VAL A 250 8.83 -7.03 -23.17
N GLU A 251 9.85 -6.29 -23.66
CA GLU A 251 9.79 -5.57 -24.93
C GLU A 251 9.48 -6.50 -26.11
N LYS A 252 10.19 -7.63 -26.21
CA LYS A 252 9.95 -8.63 -27.28
C LYS A 252 8.59 -9.29 -27.15
N MET A 253 8.15 -9.59 -25.94
CA MET A 253 6.82 -10.13 -25.68
C MET A 253 5.74 -9.16 -26.17
N LEU A 254 5.85 -7.87 -25.83
CA LEU A 254 4.93 -6.83 -26.30
C LEU A 254 4.91 -6.73 -27.84
N ALA A 255 6.07 -6.74 -28.47
CA ALA A 255 6.16 -6.71 -29.93
C ALA A 255 5.50 -7.94 -30.59
N THR A 256 5.71 -9.13 -30.04
CA THR A 256 5.10 -10.38 -30.52
C THR A 256 3.58 -10.38 -30.38
N LYS A 257 3.07 -9.77 -29.33
CA LYS A 257 1.62 -9.65 -29.04
C LYS A 257 0.98 -8.42 -29.68
N HIS A 258 1.72 -7.65 -30.47
CA HIS A 258 1.26 -6.36 -31.04
C HIS A 258 0.62 -5.45 -29.99
N ALA A 259 1.20 -5.44 -28.80
CA ALA A 259 0.74 -4.70 -27.65
C ALA A 259 1.69 -3.57 -27.28
N LYS A 260 1.19 -2.58 -26.58
CA LYS A 260 1.97 -1.44 -26.11
C LYS A 260 1.69 -1.16 -24.64
N LEU A 261 2.73 -1.01 -23.85
CA LEU A 261 2.67 -0.46 -22.51
C LEU A 261 2.69 1.07 -22.59
N LEU A 262 1.72 1.73 -21.97
CA LEU A 262 1.63 3.20 -21.93
C LEU A 262 2.14 3.73 -20.60
N SER A 263 1.66 3.17 -19.49
CA SER A 263 2.12 3.53 -18.15
C SER A 263 1.89 2.38 -17.17
N TYR A 264 2.56 2.43 -16.04
CA TYR A 264 2.24 1.55 -14.91
C TYR A 264 2.46 2.26 -13.57
N LYS A 265 1.78 1.77 -12.57
CA LYS A 265 2.01 2.16 -11.18
C LYS A 265 1.94 0.91 -10.30
N PHE A 266 2.88 0.79 -9.37
CA PHE A 266 2.77 -0.24 -8.35
C PHE A 266 3.08 0.33 -6.97
N PHE A 267 2.46 -0.27 -5.97
CA PHE A 267 2.68 0.01 -4.56
C PHE A 267 3.07 -1.27 -3.85
N VAL A 268 4.05 -1.16 -2.98
CA VAL A 268 4.40 -2.18 -1.99
C VAL A 268 4.14 -1.59 -0.63
N VAL A 269 3.38 -2.27 0.21
CA VAL A 269 3.06 -1.82 1.57
C VAL A 269 4.33 -1.56 2.36
N GLY A 270 4.41 -0.40 2.99
CA GLY A 270 5.52 -0.02 3.86
C GLY A 270 6.83 0.29 3.13
N GLU A 271 6.83 0.37 1.80
CA GLU A 271 8.02 0.71 1.03
C GLU A 271 8.61 2.06 1.48
N GLY A 272 9.92 2.06 1.86
CA GLY A 272 10.62 3.25 2.34
C GLY A 272 10.27 3.67 3.79
N LEU A 273 9.45 2.91 4.51
CA LEU A 273 9.23 3.11 5.94
C LEU A 273 10.22 2.27 6.76
N GLU A 274 10.74 2.86 7.83
CA GLU A 274 11.49 2.09 8.82
C GLU A 274 10.56 1.07 9.49
N LYS A 275 10.91 -0.20 9.41
CA LYS A 275 10.23 -1.22 10.19
C LYS A 275 10.79 -1.19 11.60
N LYS A 276 9.90 -1.22 12.60
CA LYS A 276 10.33 -1.48 13.97
C LYS A 276 11.13 -2.79 13.96
N ALA A 277 12.41 -2.74 14.29
CA ALA A 277 13.17 -3.96 14.51
C ALA A 277 12.51 -4.67 15.70
N SER A 278 11.69 -5.69 15.43
CA SER A 278 11.16 -6.54 16.48
C SER A 278 12.32 -7.41 16.96
N ASP A 279 12.99 -6.98 17.99
CA ASP A 279 13.84 -7.88 18.77
C ASP A 279 12.90 -8.74 19.64
N PHE A 280 12.33 -9.75 18.99
CA PHE A 280 11.42 -10.70 19.64
C PHE A 280 12.04 -11.30 20.89
N ALA A 281 13.37 -11.50 20.90
CA ALA A 281 14.09 -11.98 22.08
C ALA A 281 14.08 -10.96 23.23
N ALA A 282 14.25 -9.67 22.91
CA ALA A 282 14.17 -8.59 23.91
C ALA A 282 12.73 -8.39 24.41
N GLU A 283 11.71 -8.49 23.56
CA GLU A 283 10.31 -8.40 23.96
C GLU A 283 9.89 -9.57 24.87
N VAL A 284 10.28 -10.80 24.51
CA VAL A 284 10.04 -11.97 25.37
C VAL A 284 10.78 -11.84 26.71
N ALA A 285 12.03 -11.38 26.71
CA ALA A 285 12.79 -11.15 27.94
C ALA A 285 12.17 -10.06 28.83
N ALA A 286 11.62 -9.00 28.23
CA ALA A 286 10.92 -7.94 28.95
C ALA A 286 9.60 -8.43 29.54
N GLN A 287 8.82 -9.22 28.81
CA GLN A 287 7.58 -9.84 29.30
C GLN A 287 7.85 -10.86 30.41
N ALA A 288 8.89 -11.68 30.30
CA ALA A 288 9.30 -12.62 31.33
C ALA A 288 9.72 -11.91 32.63
N LYS A 289 10.42 -10.77 32.53
CA LYS A 289 10.76 -9.96 33.70
C LYS A 289 9.53 -9.30 34.33
N ALA A 290 8.58 -8.81 33.54
CA ALA A 290 7.34 -8.22 34.05
C ALA A 290 6.39 -9.24 34.71
N ALA A 291 6.47 -10.50 34.32
CA ALA A 291 5.69 -11.59 34.93
C ALA A 291 6.33 -12.19 36.20
N ALA A 292 7.60 -11.90 36.46
CA ALA A 292 8.36 -12.40 37.61
C ALA A 292 8.45 -11.39 38.79
N GLY A 293 7.89 -10.19 38.66
CA GLY A 293 7.80 -9.15 39.70
C GLY A 293 6.35 -8.81 40.02
#